data_3132d35c1cd36b8ba15562270f0b20b0
#
_entry.id   3132d35c1cd36b8ba15562270f0b20b0
#
_cell.length_a   1.000
_cell.length_b   1.000
_cell.length_c   1.000
_cell.angle_alpha   90.00
_cell.angle_beta   90.00
_cell.angle_gamma   90.00
#
_symmetry.space_group_name_H-M   'P 1'
#
loop_
_entity.id
_entity.type
_entity.pdbx_description
1 polymer ?
#
loop_
_entity_poly.entity_id
_entity_poly.type
_entity_poly.pdbx_seq_one_letter_code
_entity_poly.pdbx_strand_id
1 'polypeptide(L)'
;MEKTNINNSDIIVGLDIGTTKVSIIIGRKNQYDKIEILGNGKALSSGVSRGIVSNIDKTVASIKLAIEEVEKKNDIKINEVFVGIAGQHIKSLQHRGEIVRDNVEIEIGQVDIDKLKDNMFKLITIPGEEVIHVIPQEYTVDGEDGIQDPKGMAGVKLEANFHVITAQVGAVKNIMRCVEKAGLVPKELILEPFASAVATLDDDELREGVALVDIGGGTTDVAIFLDKIIRHTAVIPFGGNIVTKDIKTGLSILEKQAELLKIKFGSAMYTEEQDNVMVSIPGLRGREPKEIAVKNLSEIIGARMKEIIDLVYHEIKVSGYESKLMTGIVLTGGGSQVKNLQQLVSFITAKETRIGYPNEHIANESKDLVTSPMFSTGVGLVLKGFEKKIKNISKNNTKDSFEESSKKKKSSSLIAKFTSFFEDDID
;
A
#
# COMPACT_ATOMS: atom_id res chain seq x y z
N MET A 1 19.38 -27.50 -16.43
CA MET A 1 18.52 -26.35 -16.12
C MET A 1 19.09 -25.18 -16.90
N GLU A 2 18.43 -24.75 -17.95
CA GLU A 2 18.83 -23.58 -18.73
C GLU A 2 18.79 -22.36 -17.84
N LYS A 3 19.91 -21.65 -17.70
CA LYS A 3 19.96 -20.32 -17.09
C LYS A 3 19.19 -19.37 -18.04
N THR A 4 17.93 -19.15 -17.77
CA THR A 4 17.19 -18.06 -18.41
C THR A 4 17.86 -16.76 -17.98
N ASN A 5 18.50 -16.07 -18.92
CA ASN A 5 19.01 -14.71 -18.72
C ASN A 5 17.80 -13.83 -18.40
N ILE A 6 17.56 -13.59 -17.11
CA ILE A 6 16.47 -12.70 -16.65
C ILE A 6 16.93 -11.27 -17.01
N ASN A 7 16.29 -10.68 -18.01
CA ASN A 7 16.51 -9.27 -18.30
C ASN A 7 16.02 -8.46 -17.09
N ASN A 8 16.91 -7.72 -16.45
CA ASN A 8 16.60 -6.83 -15.32
C ASN A 8 15.46 -5.83 -15.64
N SER A 9 15.18 -5.60 -16.93
CA SER A 9 14.07 -4.74 -17.38
C SER A 9 12.68 -5.30 -17.08
N ASP A 10 12.53 -6.60 -16.80
CA ASP A 10 11.23 -7.26 -16.69
C ASP A 10 10.82 -7.55 -15.24
N ILE A 11 11.69 -7.24 -14.30
CA ILE A 11 11.40 -7.39 -12.87
C ILE A 11 10.91 -6.08 -12.24
N ILE A 12 10.05 -6.23 -11.24
CA ILE A 12 9.65 -5.16 -10.32
C ILE A 12 10.01 -5.61 -8.91
N VAL A 13 10.52 -4.69 -8.12
CA VAL A 13 10.90 -4.94 -6.74
C VAL A 13 10.13 -4.02 -5.80
N GLY A 14 9.41 -4.60 -4.84
CA GLY A 14 8.73 -3.91 -3.76
C GLY A 14 9.59 -3.94 -2.49
N LEU A 15 9.78 -2.79 -1.87
CA LEU A 15 10.47 -2.62 -0.58
C LEU A 15 9.50 -2.07 0.46
N ASP A 16 9.19 -2.87 1.45
CA ASP A 16 8.39 -2.51 2.62
C ASP A 16 9.31 -2.30 3.83
N ILE A 17 9.31 -1.09 4.39
CA ILE A 17 10.16 -0.68 5.53
C ILE A 17 9.29 -0.55 6.78
N GLY A 18 8.85 -1.69 7.32
CA GLY A 18 7.98 -1.73 8.49
C GLY A 18 8.71 -1.55 9.83
N THR A 19 7.92 -1.40 10.90
CA THR A 19 8.44 -1.23 12.28
C THR A 19 9.11 -2.49 12.82
N THR A 20 8.66 -3.69 12.42
CA THR A 20 9.15 -4.97 12.95
C THR A 20 10.06 -5.68 11.95
N LYS A 21 9.78 -5.54 10.67
CA LYS A 21 10.54 -6.16 9.58
C LYS A 21 10.75 -5.18 8.45
N VAL A 22 11.85 -5.36 7.72
CA VAL A 22 12.02 -4.87 6.35
C VAL A 22 11.83 -6.06 5.43
N SER A 23 11.01 -5.93 4.40
CA SER A 23 10.80 -6.99 3.42
C SER A 23 10.99 -6.50 1.99
N ILE A 24 11.55 -7.38 1.16
CA ILE A 24 11.77 -7.17 -0.27
C ILE A 24 11.09 -8.31 -1.02
N ILE A 25 10.27 -7.96 -1.98
CA ILE A 25 9.58 -8.91 -2.87
C ILE A 25 9.99 -8.61 -4.30
N ILE A 26 10.43 -9.64 -5.02
CA ILE A 26 10.79 -9.55 -6.44
C ILE A 26 9.73 -10.28 -7.26
N GLY A 27 9.16 -9.61 -8.24
CA GLY A 27 8.19 -10.20 -9.16
C GLY A 27 8.49 -9.90 -10.62
N ARG A 28 8.00 -10.77 -11.49
CA ARG A 28 7.96 -10.55 -12.93
C ARG A 28 6.61 -10.99 -13.51
N LYS A 29 6.30 -10.57 -14.70
CA LYS A 29 5.21 -11.14 -15.48
C LYS A 29 5.66 -12.43 -16.15
N ASN A 30 4.85 -13.48 -16.04
CA ASN A 30 5.09 -14.73 -16.75
C ASN A 30 4.50 -14.67 -18.18
N GLN A 31 4.66 -15.74 -18.95
CA GLN A 31 4.15 -15.84 -20.33
C GLN A 31 2.61 -15.72 -20.46
N TYR A 32 1.87 -15.84 -19.37
CA TYR A 32 0.42 -15.70 -19.29
C TYR A 32 -0.01 -14.33 -18.74
N ASP A 33 0.90 -13.36 -18.68
CA ASP A 33 0.70 -12.00 -18.13
C ASP A 33 0.33 -11.98 -16.63
N LYS A 34 0.52 -13.09 -15.91
CA LYS A 34 0.34 -13.17 -14.46
C LYS A 34 1.63 -12.81 -13.73
N ILE A 35 1.47 -12.19 -12.57
CA ILE A 35 2.61 -11.85 -11.71
C ILE A 35 3.13 -13.11 -11.02
N GLU A 36 4.39 -13.41 -11.24
CA GLU A 36 5.15 -14.46 -10.59
C GLU A 36 6.12 -13.84 -9.58
N ILE A 37 6.10 -14.33 -8.34
CA ILE A 37 7.08 -13.93 -7.33
C ILE A 37 8.32 -14.79 -7.49
N LEU A 38 9.43 -14.17 -7.80
CA LEU A 38 10.73 -14.83 -7.98
C LEU A 38 11.43 -15.08 -6.66
N GLY A 39 11.20 -14.23 -5.67
CA GLY A 39 11.82 -14.38 -4.36
C GLY A 39 11.36 -13.32 -3.37
N ASN A 40 11.61 -13.63 -2.11
CA ASN A 40 11.42 -12.72 -0.99
C ASN A 40 12.69 -12.69 -0.11
N GLY A 41 12.96 -11.51 0.46
CA GLY A 41 13.96 -11.30 1.50
C GLY A 41 13.34 -10.57 2.67
N LYS A 42 13.76 -10.90 3.88
CA LYS A 42 13.30 -10.22 5.10
C LYS A 42 14.43 -10.06 6.11
N ALA A 43 14.42 -8.93 6.80
CA ALA A 43 15.32 -8.68 7.92
C ALA A 43 14.54 -8.08 9.10
N LEU A 44 15.04 -8.27 10.32
CA LEU A 44 14.50 -7.56 11.46
C LEU A 44 14.71 -6.05 11.26
N SER A 45 13.64 -5.28 11.42
CA SER A 45 13.71 -3.84 11.34
C SER A 45 14.32 -3.26 12.61
N SER A 46 15.33 -2.43 12.42
CA SER A 46 15.93 -1.60 13.47
C SER A 46 15.92 -0.16 13.01
N GLY A 47 15.57 0.77 13.90
CA GLY A 47 15.58 2.20 13.54
C GLY A 47 14.29 2.72 12.94
N VAL A 48 13.20 1.94 12.92
CA VAL A 48 11.86 2.38 12.56
C VAL A 48 10.92 2.23 13.76
N SER A 49 10.12 3.24 14.03
CA SER A 49 9.13 3.24 15.11
C SER A 49 7.82 3.84 14.60
N ARG A 50 6.71 3.09 14.69
CA ARG A 50 5.39 3.51 14.24
C ARG A 50 5.38 4.06 12.79
N GLY A 51 6.10 3.39 11.90
CA GLY A 51 6.25 3.79 10.50
C GLY A 51 7.19 4.98 10.25
N ILE A 52 7.88 5.52 11.29
CA ILE A 52 8.81 6.64 11.15
C ILE A 52 10.25 6.16 11.34
N VAL A 53 11.14 6.55 10.42
CA VAL A 53 12.58 6.32 10.56
C VAL A 53 13.12 7.15 11.71
N SER A 54 13.48 6.48 12.80
CA SER A 54 14.08 7.08 14.01
C SER A 54 15.61 7.00 14.03
N ASN A 55 16.21 6.09 13.24
CA ASN A 55 17.65 5.95 13.08
C ASN A 55 17.99 5.48 11.64
N ILE A 56 18.59 6.37 10.85
CA ILE A 56 18.92 6.12 9.46
C ILE A 56 19.87 4.94 9.29
N ASP A 57 20.99 4.92 10.03
CA ASP A 57 22.04 3.92 9.82
C ASP A 57 21.57 2.50 10.19
N LYS A 58 20.77 2.36 11.25
CA LYS A 58 20.15 1.08 11.60
C LYS A 58 19.14 0.63 10.55
N THR A 59 18.34 1.55 10.02
CA THR A 59 17.37 1.24 8.96
C THR A 59 18.09 0.81 7.68
N VAL A 60 19.15 1.53 7.29
CA VAL A 60 20.02 1.16 6.15
C VAL A 60 20.60 -0.24 6.33
N ALA A 61 21.10 -0.57 7.51
CA ALA A 61 21.63 -1.92 7.79
C ALA A 61 20.54 -3.00 7.63
N SER A 62 19.32 -2.74 8.13
CA SER A 62 18.18 -3.67 7.96
C SER A 62 17.79 -3.85 6.50
N ILE A 63 17.78 -2.76 5.69
CA ILE A 63 17.51 -2.83 4.25
C ILE A 63 18.59 -3.68 3.55
N LYS A 64 19.86 -3.42 3.82
CA LYS A 64 20.98 -4.19 3.22
C LYS A 64 20.90 -5.68 3.54
N LEU A 65 20.55 -6.05 4.77
CA LEU A 65 20.39 -7.45 5.15
C LEU A 65 19.25 -8.11 4.36
N ALA A 66 18.12 -7.41 4.15
CA ALA A 66 17.02 -7.93 3.35
C ALA A 66 17.39 -8.08 1.86
N ILE A 67 18.17 -7.12 1.30
CA ILE A 67 18.72 -7.20 -0.06
C ILE A 67 19.62 -8.43 -0.17
N GLU A 68 20.61 -8.55 0.71
CA GLU A 68 21.58 -9.66 0.67
C GLU A 68 20.90 -11.03 0.76
N GLU A 69 19.84 -11.16 1.56
CA GLU A 69 19.10 -12.40 1.68
C GLU A 69 18.47 -12.81 0.35
N VAL A 70 17.80 -11.88 -0.34
CA VAL A 70 17.07 -12.20 -1.58
C VAL A 70 18.00 -12.31 -2.78
N GLU A 71 19.06 -11.48 -2.89
CA GLU A 71 20.04 -11.53 -3.97
C GLU A 71 20.82 -12.86 -3.96
N LYS A 72 21.25 -13.33 -2.77
CA LYS A 72 21.97 -14.61 -2.63
C LYS A 72 21.09 -15.81 -3.00
N LYS A 73 19.78 -15.77 -2.69
CA LYS A 73 18.87 -16.88 -2.99
C LYS A 73 18.53 -17.00 -4.47
N ASN A 74 18.47 -15.88 -5.17
CA ASN A 74 17.89 -15.83 -6.52
C ASN A 74 18.90 -15.50 -7.63
N ASP A 75 20.15 -15.21 -7.30
CA ASP A 75 21.20 -14.75 -8.26
C ASP A 75 20.75 -13.53 -9.09
N ILE A 76 20.00 -12.62 -8.46
CA ILE A 76 19.44 -11.39 -9.06
C ILE A 76 20.04 -10.20 -8.34
N LYS A 77 20.50 -9.18 -9.07
CA LYS A 77 20.94 -7.91 -8.49
C LYS A 77 19.80 -6.88 -8.54
N ILE A 78 19.53 -6.26 -7.39
CA ILE A 78 18.48 -5.25 -7.23
C ILE A 78 19.09 -3.86 -7.37
N ASN A 79 18.52 -3.02 -8.25
CA ASN A 79 18.94 -1.64 -8.44
C ASN A 79 17.81 -0.65 -8.11
N GLU A 80 16.59 -0.96 -8.50
CA GLU A 80 15.42 -0.07 -8.43
C GLU A 80 14.31 -0.69 -7.61
N VAL A 81 13.61 0.13 -6.81
CA VAL A 81 12.55 -0.36 -5.91
C VAL A 81 11.35 0.58 -5.89
N PHE A 82 10.16 0.00 -5.77
CA PHE A 82 8.95 0.70 -5.32
C PHE A 82 8.90 0.59 -3.80
N VAL A 83 8.69 1.72 -3.12
CA VAL A 83 8.82 1.81 -1.67
C VAL A 83 7.47 2.05 -1.03
N GLY A 84 7.13 1.26 -0.01
CA GLY A 84 5.96 1.49 0.82
C GLY A 84 6.14 2.69 1.75
N ILE A 85 5.06 3.44 1.96
CA ILE A 85 5.00 4.49 2.98
C ILE A 85 3.71 4.37 3.77
N ALA A 86 3.84 4.27 5.10
CA ALA A 86 2.74 4.31 6.07
C ALA A 86 3.24 4.89 7.38
N GLY A 87 2.33 5.11 8.31
CA GLY A 87 2.65 5.55 9.66
C GLY A 87 1.96 6.85 10.05
N GLN A 88 2.10 7.22 11.32
CA GLN A 88 1.37 8.35 11.93
C GLN A 88 1.71 9.73 11.35
N HIS A 89 2.72 9.82 10.50
CA HIS A 89 3.10 11.03 9.77
C HIS A 89 2.30 11.24 8.48
N ILE A 90 1.46 10.27 8.12
CA ILE A 90 0.54 10.33 6.98
C ILE A 90 -0.80 10.87 7.49
N LYS A 91 -1.36 11.80 6.74
CA LYS A 91 -2.69 12.34 6.98
C LYS A 91 -3.50 12.32 5.71
N SER A 92 -4.81 12.27 5.83
CA SER A 92 -5.73 12.39 4.71
C SER A 92 -6.70 13.53 4.93
N LEU A 93 -7.10 14.17 3.85
CA LEU A 93 -8.12 15.21 3.84
C LEU A 93 -8.95 15.11 2.56
N GLN A 94 -10.20 15.54 2.66
CA GLN A 94 -11.08 15.71 1.52
C GLN A 94 -10.95 17.16 1.00
N HIS A 95 -10.78 17.30 -0.30
CA HIS A 95 -10.70 18.62 -0.92
C HIS A 95 -11.44 18.63 -2.27
N ARG A 96 -12.23 19.68 -2.51
CA ARG A 96 -12.89 19.89 -3.81
C ARG A 96 -12.01 20.78 -4.67
N GLY A 97 -11.65 20.29 -5.86
CA GLY A 97 -10.92 21.06 -6.86
C GLY A 97 -11.80 21.39 -8.05
N GLU A 98 -11.46 22.47 -8.77
CA GLU A 98 -12.16 22.87 -9.97
C GLU A 98 -11.23 23.44 -11.02
N ILE A 99 -11.62 23.30 -12.29
CA ILE A 99 -11.06 24.02 -13.43
C ILE A 99 -12.18 24.52 -14.33
N VAL A 100 -11.97 25.70 -14.91
CA VAL A 100 -12.80 26.23 -16.00
C VAL A 100 -12.03 26.00 -17.29
N ARG A 101 -12.73 25.47 -18.29
CA ARG A 101 -12.16 25.11 -19.59
C ARG A 101 -12.39 26.27 -20.56
N ASP A 102 -11.36 26.59 -21.33
CA ASP A 102 -11.41 27.72 -22.29
C ASP A 102 -12.20 27.36 -23.56
N ASN A 103 -12.26 26.06 -23.91
CA ASN A 103 -12.94 25.60 -25.12
C ASN A 103 -14.00 24.54 -24.78
N VAL A 104 -15.26 24.89 -24.99
CA VAL A 104 -16.44 24.07 -24.69
C VAL A 104 -16.76 23.10 -25.82
N GLU A 105 -16.30 23.39 -27.05
CA GLU A 105 -16.55 22.57 -28.24
C GLU A 105 -15.72 21.26 -28.24
N ILE A 106 -14.65 21.23 -27.44
CA ILE A 106 -13.82 20.03 -27.28
C ILE A 106 -14.33 19.27 -26.04
N GLU A 107 -14.53 17.95 -26.18
CA GLU A 107 -14.89 17.07 -25.09
C GLU A 107 -13.82 17.07 -23.98
N ILE A 108 -14.24 16.79 -22.74
CA ILE A 108 -13.33 16.64 -21.60
C ILE A 108 -12.37 15.49 -21.88
N GLY A 109 -11.08 15.79 -21.84
CA GLY A 109 -10.00 14.83 -22.10
C GLY A 109 -9.16 14.53 -20.86
N GLN A 110 -8.21 13.60 -21.04
CA GLN A 110 -7.25 13.26 -19.98
C GLN A 110 -6.45 14.48 -19.54
N VAL A 111 -6.17 15.44 -20.43
CA VAL A 111 -5.43 16.66 -20.15
C VAL A 111 -6.15 17.55 -19.12
N ASP A 112 -7.49 17.64 -19.21
CA ASP A 112 -8.29 18.41 -18.25
C ASP A 112 -8.26 17.75 -16.87
N ILE A 113 -8.39 16.43 -16.83
CA ILE A 113 -8.31 15.65 -15.58
C ILE A 113 -6.92 15.77 -14.95
N ASP A 114 -5.85 15.65 -15.75
CA ASP A 114 -4.47 15.78 -15.26
C ASP A 114 -4.24 17.22 -14.74
N LYS A 115 -4.72 18.26 -15.43
CA LYS A 115 -4.65 19.67 -14.99
C LYS A 115 -5.38 19.90 -13.66
N LEU A 116 -6.59 19.34 -13.53
CA LEU A 116 -7.36 19.42 -12.28
C LEU A 116 -6.61 18.75 -11.12
N LYS A 117 -6.05 17.56 -11.38
CA LYS A 117 -5.25 16.81 -10.41
C LYS A 117 -3.96 17.54 -10.04
N ASP A 118 -3.25 18.13 -11.01
CA ASP A 118 -2.00 18.88 -10.78
C ASP A 118 -2.22 20.11 -9.90
N ASN A 119 -3.40 20.74 -9.98
CA ASN A 119 -3.76 21.85 -9.10
C ASN A 119 -3.85 21.39 -7.63
N MET A 120 -4.26 20.13 -7.37
CA MET A 120 -4.32 19.60 -6.02
C MET A 120 -2.93 19.36 -5.41
N PHE A 121 -1.92 19.05 -6.21
CA PHE A 121 -0.54 18.96 -5.72
C PHE A 121 0.05 20.32 -5.31
N LYS A 122 -0.57 21.43 -5.74
CA LYS A 122 -0.16 22.81 -5.39
C LYS A 122 -0.92 23.37 -4.18
N LEU A 123 -1.76 22.56 -3.53
CA LEU A 123 -2.47 23.00 -2.33
C LEU A 123 -1.48 23.45 -1.27
N ILE A 124 -1.85 24.55 -0.59
CA ILE A 124 -1.11 25.04 0.56
C ILE A 124 -1.33 24.04 1.70
N THR A 125 -0.27 23.34 2.05
CA THR A 125 -0.25 22.39 3.18
C THR A 125 0.23 23.08 4.46
N ILE A 126 0.06 22.41 5.58
CA ILE A 126 0.67 22.84 6.85
C ILE A 126 2.19 22.86 6.68
N PRO A 127 2.91 23.87 7.22
CA PRO A 127 4.36 23.91 7.14
C PRO A 127 5.02 22.61 7.61
N GLY A 128 5.88 22.03 6.76
CA GLY A 128 6.53 20.75 7.01
C GLY A 128 5.77 19.53 6.50
N GLU A 129 4.62 19.69 5.86
CA GLU A 129 3.89 18.63 5.15
C GLU A 129 3.93 18.86 3.63
N GLU A 130 3.83 17.78 2.88
CA GLU A 130 3.73 17.79 1.42
C GLU A 130 2.64 16.81 0.95
N VAL A 131 2.01 17.12 -0.18
CA VAL A 131 1.03 16.23 -0.81
C VAL A 131 1.79 15.10 -1.51
N ILE A 132 1.50 13.86 -1.13
CA ILE A 132 2.12 12.67 -1.74
C ILE A 132 1.20 11.92 -2.70
N HIS A 133 -0.13 11.94 -2.45
CA HIS A 133 -1.12 11.34 -3.34
C HIS A 133 -2.36 12.24 -3.47
N VAL A 134 -2.90 12.28 -4.70
CA VAL A 134 -4.15 12.96 -5.04
C VAL A 134 -5.04 11.98 -5.81
N ILE A 135 -6.17 11.62 -5.23
CA ILE A 135 -7.05 10.58 -5.74
C ILE A 135 -8.44 11.18 -5.96
N PRO A 136 -8.90 11.28 -7.22
CA PRO A 136 -10.25 11.72 -7.48
C PRO A 136 -11.25 10.66 -6.99
N GLN A 137 -12.31 11.09 -6.36
CA GLN A 137 -13.38 10.23 -5.84
C GLN A 137 -14.63 10.31 -6.71
N GLU A 138 -15.01 11.51 -7.12
CA GLU A 138 -16.20 11.77 -7.88
C GLU A 138 -16.04 13.08 -8.64
N TYR A 139 -16.51 13.14 -9.87
CA TYR A 139 -16.47 14.34 -10.70
C TYR A 139 -17.83 15.01 -10.78
N THR A 140 -17.81 16.32 -11.03
CA THR A 140 -18.96 17.15 -11.31
C THR A 140 -18.68 17.92 -12.61
N VAL A 141 -19.61 17.86 -13.57
CA VAL A 141 -19.52 18.62 -14.82
C VAL A 141 -20.70 19.58 -14.91
N ASP A 142 -20.42 20.88 -14.98
CA ASP A 142 -21.41 21.96 -15.05
C ASP A 142 -22.51 21.85 -13.97
N GLY A 143 -22.15 21.33 -12.77
CA GLY A 143 -23.07 21.15 -11.63
C GLY A 143 -23.78 19.80 -11.58
N GLU A 144 -23.57 18.90 -12.53
CA GLU A 144 -24.06 17.53 -12.51
C GLU A 144 -23.06 16.65 -11.73
N ASP A 145 -23.44 16.20 -10.56
CA ASP A 145 -22.64 15.38 -9.63
C ASP A 145 -22.70 13.88 -9.97
N GLY A 146 -21.87 13.07 -9.35
CA GLY A 146 -21.94 11.60 -9.42
C GLY A 146 -21.24 10.99 -10.62
N ILE A 147 -20.44 11.75 -11.35
CA ILE A 147 -19.74 11.30 -12.55
C ILE A 147 -18.47 10.57 -12.15
N GLN A 148 -18.33 9.30 -12.56
CA GLN A 148 -17.13 8.49 -12.28
C GLN A 148 -16.01 8.73 -13.31
N ASP A 149 -16.35 8.85 -14.59
CA ASP A 149 -15.39 9.20 -15.66
C ASP A 149 -15.98 10.31 -16.56
N PRO A 150 -15.47 11.53 -16.50
CA PRO A 150 -15.98 12.66 -17.26
C PRO A 150 -15.45 12.69 -18.70
N LYS A 151 -14.59 11.75 -19.14
CA LYS A 151 -14.03 11.75 -20.48
C LYS A 151 -15.09 11.60 -21.55
N GLY A 152 -14.96 12.40 -22.61
CA GLY A 152 -15.93 12.41 -23.71
C GLY A 152 -17.18 13.25 -23.43
N MET A 153 -17.34 13.80 -22.22
CA MET A 153 -18.44 14.70 -21.89
C MET A 153 -18.14 16.13 -22.37
N ALA A 154 -19.16 16.85 -22.81
CA ALA A 154 -19.10 18.28 -23.02
C ALA A 154 -19.29 19.00 -21.68
N GLY A 155 -18.63 20.13 -21.47
CA GLY A 155 -18.80 20.94 -20.27
C GLY A 155 -17.77 22.04 -20.13
N VAL A 156 -18.14 23.12 -19.44
CA VAL A 156 -17.29 24.28 -19.16
C VAL A 156 -16.52 24.10 -17.86
N LYS A 157 -17.22 23.70 -16.80
CA LYS A 157 -16.66 23.58 -15.46
C LYS A 157 -16.49 22.10 -15.11
N LEU A 158 -15.24 21.69 -14.89
CA LEU A 158 -14.93 20.35 -14.37
C LEU A 158 -14.47 20.49 -12.91
N GLU A 159 -15.15 19.79 -12.02
CA GLU A 159 -14.82 19.73 -10.60
C GLU A 159 -14.63 18.27 -10.19
N ALA A 160 -13.92 18.04 -9.09
CA ALA A 160 -13.87 16.73 -8.46
C ALA A 160 -13.66 16.86 -6.95
N ASN A 161 -14.21 15.90 -6.23
CA ASN A 161 -13.84 15.67 -4.84
C ASN A 161 -12.59 14.78 -4.82
N PHE A 162 -11.57 15.21 -4.08
CA PHE A 162 -10.31 14.50 -3.99
C PHE A 162 -10.05 14.00 -2.57
N HIS A 163 -9.59 12.77 -2.48
CA HIS A 163 -8.90 12.28 -1.29
C HIS A 163 -7.42 12.64 -1.45
N VAL A 164 -6.98 13.62 -0.66
CA VAL A 164 -5.60 14.14 -0.70
C VAL A 164 -4.85 13.57 0.47
N ILE A 165 -3.70 12.96 0.22
CA ILE A 165 -2.83 12.38 1.23
C ILE A 165 -1.59 13.24 1.35
N THR A 166 -1.32 13.68 2.58
CA THR A 166 -0.13 14.45 2.94
C THR A 166 0.79 13.63 3.83
N ALA A 167 2.07 13.95 3.80
CA ALA A 167 3.08 13.37 4.67
C ALA A 167 4.03 14.44 5.18
N GLN A 168 4.65 14.19 6.34
CA GLN A 168 5.73 15.05 6.82
C GLN A 168 6.95 14.95 5.90
N VAL A 169 7.40 16.08 5.35
CA VAL A 169 8.56 16.19 4.44
C VAL A 169 9.80 15.51 5.00
N GLY A 170 10.06 15.68 6.31
CA GLY A 170 11.20 15.06 6.98
C GLY A 170 11.13 13.53 7.00
N ALA A 171 9.94 12.95 7.20
CA ALA A 171 9.72 11.51 7.20
C ALA A 171 9.94 10.91 5.82
N VAL A 172 9.35 11.52 4.78
CA VAL A 172 9.55 11.12 3.36
C VAL A 172 11.04 11.15 3.00
N LYS A 173 11.72 12.29 3.26
CA LYS A 173 13.14 12.43 2.97
C LYS A 173 14.01 11.40 3.70
N ASN A 174 13.68 11.06 4.95
CA ASN A 174 14.44 10.06 5.70
C ASN A 174 14.28 8.65 5.10
N ILE A 175 13.07 8.27 4.67
CA ILE A 175 12.82 7.00 3.98
C ILE A 175 13.64 6.95 2.68
N MET A 176 13.52 7.97 1.82
CA MET A 176 14.26 8.05 0.55
C MET A 176 15.78 7.95 0.79
N ARG A 177 16.30 8.71 1.75
CA ARG A 177 17.73 8.67 2.11
C ARG A 177 18.19 7.29 2.61
N CYS A 178 17.34 6.55 3.33
CA CYS A 178 17.68 5.19 3.75
C CYS A 178 17.80 4.26 2.53
N VAL A 179 16.88 4.37 1.56
CA VAL A 179 16.87 3.57 0.33
C VAL A 179 18.13 3.87 -0.52
N GLU A 180 18.44 5.15 -0.74
CA GLU A 180 19.62 5.61 -1.50
C GLU A 180 20.93 5.18 -0.82
N LYS A 181 21.05 5.35 0.50
CA LYS A 181 22.23 4.90 1.27
C LYS A 181 22.37 3.37 1.31
N ALA A 182 21.31 2.62 1.10
CA ALA A 182 21.37 1.18 0.94
C ALA A 182 21.89 0.76 -0.46
N GLY A 183 22.02 1.70 -1.40
CA GLY A 183 22.52 1.48 -2.77
C GLY A 183 21.40 1.23 -3.77
N LEU A 184 20.16 1.58 -3.44
CA LEU A 184 18.97 1.40 -4.28
C LEU A 184 18.49 2.75 -4.83
N VAL A 185 17.83 2.70 -5.99
CA VAL A 185 17.14 3.84 -6.60
C VAL A 185 15.64 3.70 -6.31
N PRO A 186 15.06 4.60 -5.49
CA PRO A 186 13.62 4.60 -5.26
C PRO A 186 12.91 5.13 -6.52
N LYS A 187 12.01 4.33 -7.09
CA LYS A 187 11.21 4.73 -8.27
C LYS A 187 10.00 5.56 -7.86
N GLU A 188 9.32 5.12 -6.82
CA GLU A 188 8.11 5.77 -6.34
C GLU A 188 7.81 5.36 -4.91
N LEU A 189 7.20 6.30 -4.15
CA LEU A 189 6.56 6.01 -2.87
C LEU A 189 5.10 5.68 -3.11
N ILE A 190 4.66 4.54 -2.57
CA ILE A 190 3.28 4.06 -2.67
C ILE A 190 2.71 3.94 -1.26
N LEU A 191 1.54 4.52 -1.03
CA LEU A 191 0.84 4.37 0.25
C LEU A 191 0.53 2.88 0.50
N GLU A 192 0.96 2.35 1.64
CA GLU A 192 0.87 0.92 1.97
C GLU A 192 -0.56 0.36 1.93
N PRO A 193 -1.62 1.05 2.42
CA PRO A 193 -3.00 0.61 2.23
C PRO A 193 -3.41 0.36 0.78
N PHE A 194 -2.88 1.12 -0.18
CA PHE A 194 -3.14 0.85 -1.60
C PHE A 194 -2.43 -0.41 -2.09
N ALA A 195 -1.21 -0.61 -1.63
CA ALA A 195 -0.45 -1.80 -1.97
C ALA A 195 -1.13 -3.04 -1.37
N SER A 196 -1.42 -3.02 -0.07
CA SER A 196 -2.09 -4.13 0.62
C SER A 196 -3.46 -4.45 0.01
N ALA A 197 -4.24 -3.44 -0.41
CA ALA A 197 -5.54 -3.63 -1.06
C ALA A 197 -5.43 -4.42 -2.37
N VAL A 198 -4.51 -4.03 -3.26
CA VAL A 198 -4.32 -4.72 -4.56
C VAL A 198 -3.84 -6.16 -4.38
N ALA A 199 -3.17 -6.47 -3.27
CA ALA A 199 -2.70 -7.82 -2.99
C ALA A 199 -3.77 -8.73 -2.35
N THR A 200 -4.80 -8.16 -1.69
CA THR A 200 -5.68 -8.92 -0.79
C THR A 200 -7.17 -8.76 -1.02
N LEU A 201 -7.59 -7.76 -1.80
CA LEU A 201 -9.00 -7.52 -2.11
C LEU A 201 -9.32 -7.95 -3.53
N ASP A 202 -10.53 -8.44 -3.72
CA ASP A 202 -11.06 -8.72 -5.05
C ASP A 202 -11.88 -7.54 -5.62
N ASP A 203 -12.27 -7.69 -6.87
CA ASP A 203 -13.00 -6.65 -7.61
C ASP A 203 -14.40 -6.40 -7.04
N ASP A 204 -15.05 -7.42 -6.49
CA ASP A 204 -16.40 -7.29 -5.92
C ASP A 204 -16.34 -6.61 -4.55
N GLU A 205 -15.36 -6.95 -3.71
CA GLU A 205 -15.11 -6.25 -2.46
C GLU A 205 -14.82 -4.76 -2.68
N LEU A 206 -13.97 -4.44 -3.64
CA LEU A 206 -13.64 -3.06 -3.98
C LEU A 206 -14.85 -2.27 -4.49
N ARG A 207 -15.82 -2.94 -5.15
CA ARG A 207 -17.03 -2.33 -5.71
C ARG A 207 -18.11 -2.14 -4.66
N GLU A 208 -18.43 -3.21 -3.92
CA GLU A 208 -19.57 -3.26 -3.02
C GLU A 208 -19.31 -2.63 -1.65
N GLY A 209 -18.07 -2.33 -1.33
CA GLY A 209 -17.68 -1.65 -0.10
C GLY A 209 -17.02 -2.57 0.93
N VAL A 210 -15.76 -2.29 1.23
CA VAL A 210 -14.91 -3.04 2.15
C VAL A 210 -14.04 -2.11 3.00
N ALA A 211 -13.79 -2.49 4.24
CA ALA A 211 -12.72 -1.91 5.06
C ALA A 211 -11.53 -2.87 5.10
N LEU A 212 -10.39 -2.44 4.57
CA LEU A 212 -9.12 -3.14 4.74
C LEU A 212 -8.44 -2.64 6.00
N VAL A 213 -8.02 -3.56 6.86
CA VAL A 213 -7.32 -3.29 8.12
C VAL A 213 -6.00 -4.03 8.13
N ASP A 214 -4.91 -3.30 7.92
CA ASP A 214 -3.55 -3.84 7.96
C ASP A 214 -2.95 -3.66 9.36
N ILE A 215 -2.84 -4.76 10.10
CA ILE A 215 -2.30 -4.75 11.47
C ILE A 215 -0.81 -5.07 11.40
N GLY A 216 0.00 -4.00 11.36
CA GLY A 216 1.44 -4.08 11.37
C GLY A 216 2.04 -4.32 12.77
N GLY A 217 3.36 -4.14 12.87
CA GLY A 217 4.04 -4.21 14.16
C GLY A 217 3.84 -2.95 15.01
N GLY A 218 3.91 -1.77 14.39
CA GLY A 218 3.87 -0.47 15.09
C GLY A 218 2.59 0.33 14.88
N THR A 219 1.89 0.10 13.78
CA THR A 219 0.66 0.76 13.36
C THR A 219 -0.39 -0.24 12.94
N THR A 220 -1.63 0.21 12.91
CA THR A 220 -2.74 -0.43 12.22
C THR A 220 -3.30 0.60 11.24
N ASP A 221 -3.27 0.26 9.97
CA ASP A 221 -3.70 1.11 8.89
C ASP A 221 -5.10 0.68 8.42
N VAL A 222 -6.02 1.64 8.31
CA VAL A 222 -7.40 1.42 7.89
C VAL A 222 -7.61 2.12 6.55
N ALA A 223 -8.17 1.40 5.58
CA ALA A 223 -8.57 1.96 4.30
C ALA A 223 -9.96 1.46 3.90
N ILE A 224 -10.84 2.37 3.51
CA ILE A 224 -12.20 2.05 3.07
C ILE A 224 -12.30 2.25 1.58
N PHE A 225 -12.80 1.22 0.88
CA PHE A 225 -13.04 1.23 -0.56
C PHE A 225 -14.53 1.09 -0.83
N LEU A 226 -15.01 1.79 -1.84
CA LEU A 226 -16.37 1.70 -2.40
C LEU A 226 -16.30 2.17 -3.86
N ASP A 227 -16.98 1.49 -4.78
CA ASP A 227 -16.95 1.78 -6.22
C ASP A 227 -15.52 1.71 -6.80
N LYS A 228 -14.66 0.84 -6.26
CA LYS A 228 -13.22 0.72 -6.58
C LYS A 228 -12.38 1.95 -6.23
N ILE A 229 -12.94 2.87 -5.46
CA ILE A 229 -12.31 4.13 -5.07
C ILE A 229 -12.05 4.11 -3.56
N ILE A 230 -10.87 4.57 -3.15
CA ILE A 230 -10.60 4.77 -1.73
C ILE A 230 -11.37 5.98 -1.23
N ARG A 231 -12.18 5.77 -0.19
CA ARG A 231 -13.06 6.79 0.39
C ARG A 231 -12.49 7.37 1.67
N HIS A 232 -11.76 6.57 2.45
CA HIS A 232 -11.19 6.99 3.73
C HIS A 232 -9.89 6.23 4.01
N THR A 233 -8.93 6.90 4.68
CA THR A 233 -7.74 6.27 5.24
C THR A 233 -7.46 6.83 6.62
N ALA A 234 -7.05 5.96 7.55
CA ALA A 234 -6.63 6.35 8.88
C ALA A 234 -5.47 5.49 9.37
N VAL A 235 -4.67 6.01 10.27
CA VAL A 235 -3.53 5.32 10.88
C VAL A 235 -3.68 5.34 12.40
N ILE A 236 -3.80 4.15 12.98
CA ILE A 236 -3.85 3.95 14.42
C ILE A 236 -2.42 3.65 14.91
N PRO A 237 -1.87 4.40 15.90
CA PRO A 237 -0.47 4.27 16.31
C PRO A 237 -0.19 3.07 17.22
N PHE A 238 -0.96 1.99 17.06
CA PHE A 238 -0.86 0.72 17.76
C PHE A 238 -0.85 -0.44 16.78
N GLY A 239 -0.08 -1.48 17.07
CA GLY A 239 0.01 -2.71 16.30
C GLY A 239 0.52 -3.85 17.19
N GLY A 240 1.04 -4.92 16.60
CA GLY A 240 1.46 -6.12 17.31
C GLY A 240 2.51 -5.92 18.41
N ASN A 241 3.34 -4.86 18.34
CA ASN A 241 4.40 -4.61 19.33
C ASN A 241 3.85 -4.14 20.68
N ILE A 242 2.71 -3.43 20.69
CA ILE A 242 2.11 -3.04 21.98
C ILE A 242 1.57 -4.26 22.72
N VAL A 243 0.99 -5.22 21.97
CA VAL A 243 0.56 -6.51 22.53
C VAL A 243 1.73 -7.25 23.19
N THR A 244 2.90 -7.29 22.50
CA THR A 244 4.12 -7.90 23.06
C THR A 244 4.58 -7.21 24.33
N LYS A 245 4.48 -5.87 24.40
CA LYS A 245 4.82 -5.10 25.60
C LYS A 245 3.87 -5.39 26.77
N ASP A 246 2.58 -5.54 26.49
CA ASP A 246 1.59 -5.88 27.52
C ASP A 246 1.82 -7.28 28.08
N ILE A 247 2.12 -8.27 27.21
CA ILE A 247 2.50 -9.62 27.63
C ILE A 247 3.76 -9.58 28.50
N LYS A 248 4.80 -8.85 28.04
CA LYS A 248 6.05 -8.67 28.79
C LYS A 248 5.80 -8.13 30.20
N THR A 249 4.96 -7.09 30.31
CA THR A 249 4.65 -6.43 31.57
C THR A 249 3.75 -7.29 32.45
N GLY A 250 2.64 -7.78 31.89
CA GLY A 250 1.66 -8.58 32.63
C GLY A 250 2.22 -9.90 33.14
N LEU A 251 3.10 -10.53 32.34
CA LEU A 251 3.74 -11.79 32.73
C LEU A 251 5.14 -11.60 33.35
N SER A 252 5.68 -10.38 33.44
CA SER A 252 7.03 -10.09 33.95
C SER A 252 8.13 -10.96 33.35
N ILE A 253 8.21 -11.00 32.00
CA ILE A 253 9.15 -11.81 31.21
C ILE A 253 9.94 -10.94 30.22
N LEU A 254 10.91 -11.53 29.50
CA LEU A 254 11.65 -10.81 28.49
C LEU A 254 10.79 -10.55 27.23
N GLU A 255 11.07 -9.47 26.53
CA GLU A 255 10.36 -9.09 25.32
C GLU A 255 10.42 -10.18 24.22
N LYS A 256 11.59 -10.82 24.06
CA LYS A 256 11.74 -11.96 23.14
C LYS A 256 10.86 -13.16 23.52
N GLN A 257 10.72 -13.43 24.81
CA GLN A 257 9.85 -14.50 25.31
C GLN A 257 8.37 -14.13 25.09
N ALA A 258 8.00 -12.88 25.37
CA ALA A 258 6.65 -12.37 25.14
C ALA A 258 6.25 -12.48 23.66
N GLU A 259 7.14 -12.09 22.73
CA GLU A 259 6.91 -12.22 21.30
C GLU A 259 6.73 -13.68 20.87
N LEU A 260 7.59 -14.57 21.36
CA LEU A 260 7.46 -16.03 21.06
C LEU A 260 6.14 -16.60 21.59
N LEU A 261 5.71 -16.19 22.80
CA LEU A 261 4.42 -16.61 23.36
C LEU A 261 3.26 -16.10 22.51
N LYS A 262 3.29 -14.83 22.13
CA LYS A 262 2.27 -14.23 21.25
C LYS A 262 2.13 -15.02 19.94
N ILE A 263 3.26 -15.31 19.28
CA ILE A 263 3.27 -16.00 17.99
C ILE A 263 2.78 -17.46 18.11
N LYS A 264 3.24 -18.18 19.11
CA LYS A 264 2.99 -19.64 19.21
C LYS A 264 1.67 -19.98 19.89
N PHE A 265 1.27 -19.22 20.92
CA PHE A 265 0.15 -19.54 21.80
C PHE A 265 -0.88 -18.42 21.92
N GLY A 266 -0.62 -17.27 21.30
CA GLY A 266 -1.48 -16.09 21.39
C GLY A 266 -2.85 -16.30 20.75
N SER A 267 -3.90 -15.87 21.45
CA SER A 267 -5.26 -15.81 20.94
C SER A 267 -5.90 -14.49 21.38
N ALA A 268 -6.70 -13.90 20.48
CA ALA A 268 -7.46 -12.67 20.74
C ALA A 268 -8.72 -12.91 21.58
N MET A 269 -9.16 -14.15 21.66
CA MET A 269 -10.30 -14.57 22.49
C MET A 269 -9.88 -15.83 23.27
N TYR A 270 -10.27 -15.85 24.52
CA TYR A 270 -10.19 -17.05 25.32
C TYR A 270 -11.21 -18.07 24.85
N THR A 271 -10.81 -19.36 24.84
CA THR A 271 -11.67 -20.51 24.59
C THR A 271 -11.50 -21.55 25.69
N GLU A 272 -12.56 -22.34 25.96
CA GLU A 272 -12.52 -23.40 27.00
C GLU A 272 -11.41 -24.43 26.76
N GLU A 273 -10.99 -24.65 25.50
CA GLU A 273 -9.87 -25.50 25.15
C GLU A 273 -8.53 -25.06 25.75
N GLN A 274 -8.46 -23.81 26.18
CA GLN A 274 -7.26 -23.22 26.80
C GLN A 274 -7.25 -23.38 28.33
N ASP A 275 -8.35 -23.89 28.92
CA ASP A 275 -8.38 -24.19 30.35
C ASP A 275 -7.32 -25.25 30.67
N ASN A 276 -6.58 -24.99 31.74
CA ASN A 276 -5.49 -25.86 32.22
C ASN A 276 -4.29 -26.05 31.26
N VAL A 277 -4.22 -25.32 30.13
CA VAL A 277 -3.03 -25.35 29.27
C VAL A 277 -1.96 -24.44 29.86
N MET A 278 -0.82 -25.02 30.21
CA MET A 278 0.33 -24.30 30.76
C MET A 278 1.50 -24.33 29.78
N VAL A 279 2.20 -23.21 29.64
CA VAL A 279 3.41 -23.10 28.83
C VAL A 279 4.58 -22.75 29.73
N SER A 280 5.62 -23.57 29.68
CA SER A 280 6.86 -23.34 30.45
C SER A 280 7.83 -22.47 29.66
N ILE A 281 8.32 -21.41 30.29
CA ILE A 281 9.34 -20.51 29.74
C ILE A 281 10.65 -20.74 30.49
N PRO A 282 11.78 -20.92 29.78
CA PRO A 282 13.08 -21.08 30.45
C PRO A 282 13.41 -19.89 31.33
N GLY A 283 13.84 -20.18 32.56
CA GLY A 283 14.33 -19.16 33.50
C GLY A 283 15.64 -18.53 33.01
N LEU A 284 15.88 -17.29 33.45
CA LEU A 284 17.11 -16.56 33.13
C LEU A 284 18.24 -16.95 34.05
N ARG A 285 19.45 -17.19 33.52
CA ARG A 285 20.67 -17.40 34.27
C ARG A 285 20.52 -18.42 35.43
N GLY A 286 19.95 -19.61 35.12
CA GLY A 286 19.79 -20.67 36.10
C GLY A 286 18.61 -20.53 37.07
N ARG A 287 17.71 -19.56 36.84
CA ARG A 287 16.44 -19.48 37.58
C ARG A 287 15.49 -20.59 37.11
N GLU A 288 14.58 -21.00 37.98
CA GLU A 288 13.54 -21.95 37.68
C GLU A 288 12.70 -21.49 36.49
N PRO A 289 12.24 -22.43 35.65
CA PRO A 289 11.28 -22.13 34.58
C PRO A 289 10.01 -21.49 35.11
N LYS A 290 9.43 -20.57 34.34
CA LYS A 290 8.17 -19.93 34.69
C LYS A 290 7.04 -20.58 33.92
N GLU A 291 6.03 -21.04 34.64
CA GLU A 291 4.81 -21.56 34.06
C GLU A 291 3.78 -20.45 33.84
N ILE A 292 3.16 -20.42 32.67
CA ILE A 292 2.20 -19.41 32.25
C ILE A 292 0.95 -20.11 31.73
N ALA A 293 -0.20 -19.78 32.34
CA ALA A 293 -1.48 -20.24 31.85
C ALA A 293 -1.79 -19.54 30.51
N VAL A 294 -2.12 -20.33 29.47
CA VAL A 294 -2.50 -19.81 28.16
C VAL A 294 -3.73 -18.92 28.25
N LYS A 295 -4.64 -19.20 29.19
CA LYS A 295 -5.78 -18.33 29.53
C LYS A 295 -5.35 -16.90 29.84
N ASN A 296 -4.41 -16.72 30.77
CA ASN A 296 -3.94 -15.38 31.15
C ASN A 296 -3.25 -14.65 29.97
N LEU A 297 -2.53 -15.42 29.14
CA LEU A 297 -1.93 -14.88 27.92
C LEU A 297 -3.01 -14.38 26.94
N SER A 298 -4.07 -15.17 26.73
CA SER A 298 -5.18 -14.82 25.84
C SER A 298 -5.99 -13.62 26.38
N GLU A 299 -6.17 -13.50 27.68
CA GLU A 299 -6.83 -12.34 28.30
C GLU A 299 -6.04 -11.03 28.07
N ILE A 300 -4.70 -11.08 28.26
CA ILE A 300 -3.83 -9.91 28.00
C ILE A 300 -3.89 -9.52 26.52
N ILE A 301 -3.76 -10.49 25.62
CA ILE A 301 -3.80 -10.25 24.16
C ILE A 301 -5.17 -9.72 23.73
N GLY A 302 -6.24 -10.38 24.19
CA GLY A 302 -7.62 -10.03 23.87
C GLY A 302 -7.99 -8.61 24.30
N ALA A 303 -7.60 -8.21 25.53
CA ALA A 303 -7.82 -6.86 26.01
C ALA A 303 -7.17 -5.79 25.09
N ARG A 304 -5.92 -6.01 24.67
CA ARG A 304 -5.23 -5.06 23.79
C ARG A 304 -5.78 -5.11 22.36
N MET A 305 -6.05 -6.30 21.83
CA MET A 305 -6.62 -6.41 20.50
C MET A 305 -8.01 -5.77 20.44
N LYS A 306 -8.84 -5.95 21.48
CA LYS A 306 -10.12 -5.26 21.58
C LYS A 306 -9.96 -3.74 21.50
N GLU A 307 -9.02 -3.14 22.26
CA GLU A 307 -8.76 -1.70 22.19
C GLU A 307 -8.37 -1.24 20.78
N ILE A 308 -7.47 -1.98 20.09
CA ILE A 308 -7.09 -1.67 18.71
C ILE A 308 -8.32 -1.73 17.79
N ILE A 309 -9.14 -2.77 17.91
CA ILE A 309 -10.32 -2.93 17.06
C ILE A 309 -11.42 -1.90 17.38
N ASP A 310 -11.59 -1.50 18.65
CA ASP A 310 -12.49 -0.41 19.01
C ASP A 310 -12.07 0.91 18.31
N LEU A 311 -10.76 1.19 18.23
CA LEU A 311 -10.23 2.34 17.48
C LEU A 311 -10.44 2.20 15.96
N VAL A 312 -10.21 1.01 15.39
CA VAL A 312 -10.52 0.71 13.98
C VAL A 312 -12.00 0.98 13.69
N TYR A 313 -12.88 0.47 14.55
CA TYR A 313 -14.32 0.62 14.37
C TYR A 313 -14.76 2.08 14.53
N HIS A 314 -14.11 2.83 15.43
CA HIS A 314 -14.31 4.27 15.53
C HIS A 314 -13.99 4.99 14.23
N GLU A 315 -12.85 4.71 13.61
CA GLU A 315 -12.44 5.28 12.31
C GLU A 315 -13.43 4.92 11.18
N ILE A 316 -13.92 3.67 11.17
CA ILE A 316 -14.95 3.24 10.21
C ILE A 316 -16.25 4.06 10.41
N LYS A 317 -16.67 4.32 11.63
CA LYS A 317 -17.86 5.14 11.92
C LYS A 317 -17.66 6.60 11.53
N VAL A 318 -16.54 7.20 11.90
CA VAL A 318 -16.20 8.59 11.59
C VAL A 318 -16.12 8.82 10.08
N SER A 319 -15.71 7.82 9.31
CA SER A 319 -15.66 7.90 7.84
C SER A 319 -17.04 8.12 7.20
N GLY A 320 -18.15 7.77 7.89
CA GLY A 320 -19.51 7.79 7.36
C GLY A 320 -19.86 6.65 6.38
N TYR A 321 -18.93 5.70 6.17
CA TYR A 321 -19.12 4.58 5.24
C TYR A 321 -19.49 3.25 5.92
N GLU A 322 -19.68 3.24 7.24
CA GLU A 322 -19.98 2.00 8.00
C GLU A 322 -21.13 1.19 7.40
N SER A 323 -22.25 1.86 7.07
CA SER A 323 -23.44 1.21 6.50
C SER A 323 -23.26 0.73 5.04
N LYS A 324 -22.21 1.17 4.37
CA LYS A 324 -21.89 0.86 2.98
C LYS A 324 -20.87 -0.26 2.82
N LEU A 325 -20.37 -0.83 3.91
CA LEU A 325 -19.43 -1.95 3.90
C LEU A 325 -20.21 -3.28 3.74
N MET A 326 -20.65 -3.56 2.51
CA MET A 326 -21.46 -4.75 2.23
C MET A 326 -20.64 -6.04 2.32
N THR A 327 -19.36 -5.99 1.99
CA THR A 327 -18.45 -7.14 2.08
C THR A 327 -17.67 -7.18 3.40
N GLY A 328 -17.94 -6.23 4.30
CA GLY A 328 -17.42 -6.25 5.66
C GLY A 328 -15.98 -5.77 5.80
N ILE A 329 -15.16 -6.56 6.52
CA ILE A 329 -13.79 -6.18 6.91
C ILE A 329 -12.80 -7.25 6.48
N VAL A 330 -11.72 -6.83 5.83
CA VAL A 330 -10.60 -7.70 5.48
C VAL A 330 -9.39 -7.33 6.36
N LEU A 331 -8.89 -8.31 7.11
CA LEU A 331 -7.71 -8.16 7.97
C LEU A 331 -6.47 -8.64 7.25
N THR A 332 -5.40 -7.86 7.28
CA THR A 332 -4.10 -8.27 6.75
C THR A 332 -2.96 -7.80 7.67
N GLY A 333 -1.71 -7.99 7.25
CA GLY A 333 -0.55 -7.68 8.07
C GLY A 333 -0.19 -8.78 9.07
N GLY A 334 0.99 -8.64 9.68
CA GLY A 334 1.50 -9.66 10.60
C GLY A 334 0.65 -9.86 11.86
N GLY A 335 0.00 -8.80 12.34
CA GLY A 335 -0.88 -8.83 13.52
C GLY A 335 -2.21 -9.54 13.28
N SER A 336 -2.68 -9.62 12.03
CA SER A 336 -3.92 -10.33 11.69
C SER A 336 -3.85 -11.85 11.94
N GLN A 337 -2.65 -12.40 12.11
CA GLN A 337 -2.41 -13.83 12.35
C GLN A 337 -2.65 -14.28 13.80
N VAL A 338 -2.98 -13.36 14.70
CA VAL A 338 -3.39 -13.72 16.07
C VAL A 338 -4.65 -14.57 16.00
N LYS A 339 -4.61 -15.75 16.63
CA LYS A 339 -5.75 -16.68 16.62
C LYS A 339 -7.01 -16.02 17.13
N ASN A 340 -8.15 -16.38 16.56
CA ASN A 340 -9.49 -15.86 16.93
C ASN A 340 -9.66 -14.34 16.79
N LEU A 341 -8.74 -13.64 16.11
CA LEU A 341 -8.88 -12.21 15.88
C LEU A 341 -10.04 -11.89 14.94
N GLN A 342 -10.22 -12.70 13.89
CA GLN A 342 -11.35 -12.57 12.95
C GLN A 342 -12.70 -12.61 13.70
N GLN A 343 -12.85 -13.56 14.62
CA GLN A 343 -14.04 -13.70 15.44
C GLN A 343 -14.24 -12.50 16.38
N LEU A 344 -13.16 -12.00 16.99
CA LEU A 344 -13.19 -10.79 17.82
C LEU A 344 -13.65 -9.58 17.03
N VAL A 345 -13.13 -9.38 15.82
CA VAL A 345 -13.52 -8.26 14.95
C VAL A 345 -14.99 -8.36 14.55
N SER A 346 -15.44 -9.53 14.09
CA SER A 346 -16.85 -9.76 13.77
C SER A 346 -17.77 -9.53 14.97
N PHE A 347 -17.35 -9.94 16.16
CA PHE A 347 -18.12 -9.72 17.40
C PHE A 347 -18.26 -8.23 17.75
N ILE A 348 -17.17 -7.46 17.66
CA ILE A 348 -17.17 -6.04 18.02
C ILE A 348 -17.92 -5.19 16.99
N THR A 349 -17.74 -5.48 15.71
CA THR A 349 -18.19 -4.62 14.62
C THR A 349 -19.54 -5.04 14.03
N ALA A 350 -20.01 -6.26 14.33
CA ALA A 350 -21.15 -6.92 13.70
C ALA A 350 -21.02 -6.98 12.16
N LYS A 351 -19.78 -6.99 11.64
CA LYS A 351 -19.46 -7.10 10.21
C LYS A 351 -18.84 -8.46 9.93
N GLU A 352 -19.11 -9.01 8.75
CA GLU A 352 -18.35 -10.15 8.26
C GLU A 352 -16.87 -9.79 8.17
N THR A 353 -16.02 -10.73 8.54
CA THR A 353 -14.58 -10.48 8.58
C THR A 353 -13.84 -11.67 8.01
N ARG A 354 -12.86 -11.44 7.16
CA ARG A 354 -11.93 -12.47 6.65
C ARG A 354 -10.47 -12.03 6.79
N ILE A 355 -9.56 -12.98 6.66
CA ILE A 355 -8.13 -12.69 6.51
C ILE A 355 -7.83 -12.56 5.01
N GLY A 356 -7.17 -11.46 4.62
CA GLY A 356 -6.65 -11.23 3.28
C GLY A 356 -5.24 -11.79 3.12
N TYR A 357 -5.07 -12.67 2.14
CA TYR A 357 -3.79 -13.28 1.82
C TYR A 357 -3.23 -12.71 0.51
N PRO A 358 -1.93 -12.39 0.42
CA PRO A 358 -1.35 -11.74 -0.75
C PRO A 358 -1.10 -12.68 -1.94
N ASN A 359 -1.54 -13.91 -1.88
CA ASN A 359 -1.32 -14.93 -2.90
C ASN A 359 -2.51 -15.13 -3.86
N GLU A 360 -3.56 -14.32 -3.75
CA GLU A 360 -4.78 -14.46 -4.55
C GLU A 360 -4.58 -13.97 -6.00
N HIS A 361 -3.80 -12.89 -6.18
CA HIS A 361 -3.61 -12.22 -7.48
C HIS A 361 -2.28 -12.53 -8.17
N ILE A 362 -1.58 -13.57 -7.72
CA ILE A 362 -0.29 -14.00 -8.28
C ILE A 362 -0.37 -15.39 -8.92
N ALA A 363 0.64 -15.75 -9.70
CA ALA A 363 0.73 -17.07 -10.32
C ALA A 363 0.82 -18.19 -9.27
N ASN A 364 0.18 -19.34 -9.54
CA ASN A 364 0.09 -20.44 -8.58
C ASN A 364 1.44 -20.96 -8.10
N GLU A 365 2.43 -20.98 -8.99
CA GLU A 365 3.79 -21.47 -8.71
C GLU A 365 4.55 -20.64 -7.66
N SER A 366 4.09 -19.39 -7.43
CA SER A 366 4.71 -18.45 -6.50
C SER A 366 4.01 -18.36 -5.14
N LYS A 367 2.85 -18.98 -4.99
CA LYS A 367 1.99 -18.80 -3.80
C LYS A 367 2.68 -19.16 -2.50
N ASP A 368 3.47 -20.23 -2.50
CA ASP A 368 4.15 -20.72 -1.29
C ASP A 368 5.20 -19.74 -0.73
N LEU A 369 5.72 -18.83 -1.56
CA LEU A 369 6.73 -17.86 -1.15
C LEU A 369 6.16 -16.72 -0.30
N VAL A 370 4.87 -16.42 -0.45
CA VAL A 370 4.22 -15.24 0.15
C VAL A 370 2.84 -15.56 0.74
N THR A 371 2.69 -16.73 1.37
CA THR A 371 1.42 -17.19 1.95
C THR A 371 0.96 -16.39 3.16
N SER A 372 1.86 -15.68 3.85
CA SER A 372 1.52 -14.96 5.07
C SER A 372 1.00 -13.55 4.78
N PRO A 373 -0.07 -13.09 5.46
CA PRO A 373 -0.56 -11.71 5.39
C PRO A 373 0.51 -10.65 5.68
N MET A 374 1.59 -11.01 6.35
CA MET A 374 2.72 -10.10 6.59
C MET A 374 3.43 -9.61 5.32
N PHE A 375 3.18 -10.23 4.16
CA PHE A 375 3.78 -9.85 2.87
C PHE A 375 2.84 -9.05 1.97
N SER A 376 1.63 -8.74 2.43
CA SER A 376 0.60 -8.07 1.61
C SER A 376 1.08 -6.76 1.02
N THR A 377 1.67 -5.88 1.81
CA THR A 377 2.28 -4.63 1.33
C THR A 377 3.36 -4.89 0.28
N GLY A 378 4.30 -5.80 0.55
CA GLY A 378 5.41 -6.08 -0.36
C GLY A 378 4.94 -6.64 -1.72
N VAL A 379 4.00 -7.58 -1.72
CA VAL A 379 3.38 -8.13 -2.95
C VAL A 379 2.61 -7.02 -3.67
N GLY A 380 1.82 -6.23 -2.95
CA GLY A 380 1.06 -5.13 -3.52
C GLY A 380 1.93 -4.05 -4.16
N LEU A 381 3.11 -3.76 -3.60
CA LEU A 381 4.08 -2.86 -4.21
C LEU A 381 4.56 -3.39 -5.58
N VAL A 382 4.78 -4.69 -5.70
CA VAL A 382 5.13 -5.33 -6.97
C VAL A 382 3.98 -5.21 -7.98
N LEU A 383 2.75 -5.54 -7.57
CA LEU A 383 1.54 -5.42 -8.42
C LEU A 383 1.36 -3.98 -8.91
N LYS A 384 1.44 -3.00 -8.02
CA LYS A 384 1.36 -1.56 -8.36
C LYS A 384 2.49 -1.09 -9.28
N GLY A 385 3.69 -1.59 -9.08
CA GLY A 385 4.82 -1.30 -9.95
C GLY A 385 4.56 -1.74 -11.40
N PHE A 386 3.95 -2.92 -11.61
CA PHE A 386 3.56 -3.39 -12.94
C PHE A 386 2.43 -2.56 -13.55
N GLU A 387 1.40 -2.19 -12.80
CA GLU A 387 0.33 -1.30 -13.28
C GLU A 387 0.89 0.02 -13.82
N LYS A 388 1.85 0.62 -13.10
CA LYS A 388 2.48 1.88 -13.50
C LYS A 388 3.40 1.74 -14.70
N LYS A 389 4.14 0.65 -14.79
CA LYS A 389 4.97 0.35 -15.96
C LYS A 389 4.13 0.31 -17.24
N ILE A 390 2.97 -0.35 -17.20
CA ILE A 390 2.04 -0.42 -18.33
C ILE A 390 1.50 0.97 -18.69
N LYS A 391 1.05 1.76 -17.70
CA LYS A 391 0.54 3.12 -17.93
C LYS A 391 1.59 4.06 -18.54
N ASN A 392 2.85 3.94 -18.15
CA ASN A 392 3.94 4.75 -18.72
C ASN A 392 4.26 4.36 -20.18
N ILE A 393 4.23 3.07 -20.52
CA ILE A 393 4.40 2.60 -21.90
C ILE A 393 3.27 3.14 -22.78
N SER A 394 2.03 3.09 -22.31
CA SER A 394 0.87 3.61 -23.04
C SER A 394 0.94 5.14 -23.26
N LYS A 395 1.42 5.90 -22.25
CA LYS A 395 1.61 7.36 -22.37
C LYS A 395 2.73 7.73 -23.36
N ASN A 396 3.79 6.96 -23.45
CA ASN A 396 4.88 7.21 -24.40
C ASN A 396 4.43 6.89 -25.85
N ASN A 397 3.74 5.78 -26.06
CA ASN A 397 3.21 5.41 -27.38
C ASN A 397 2.20 6.45 -27.90
N THR A 398 1.38 7.06 -27.02
CA THR A 398 0.47 8.16 -27.41
C THR A 398 1.21 9.45 -27.72
N LYS A 399 2.30 9.80 -27.01
CA LYS A 399 3.12 10.98 -27.33
C LYS A 399 3.82 10.84 -28.68
N ASP A 400 4.40 9.68 -28.96
CA ASP A 400 5.08 9.42 -30.25
C ASP A 400 4.09 9.46 -31.43
N SER A 401 2.86 8.96 -31.27
CA SER A 401 1.81 9.04 -32.28
C SER A 401 1.32 10.48 -32.51
N PHE A 402 1.28 11.34 -31.49
CA PHE A 402 0.94 12.76 -31.62
C PHE A 402 2.08 13.57 -32.25
N GLU A 403 3.35 13.25 -31.97
CA GLU A 403 4.50 13.88 -32.64
C GLU A 403 4.63 13.47 -34.11
N GLU A 404 4.38 12.20 -34.44
CA GLU A 404 4.34 11.74 -35.84
C GLU A 404 3.17 12.38 -36.63
N SER A 405 1.99 12.48 -36.01
CA SER A 405 0.85 13.15 -36.66
C SER A 405 1.08 14.66 -36.83
N SER A 406 1.76 15.31 -35.89
CA SER A 406 2.12 16.74 -35.99
C SER A 406 3.24 16.97 -37.01
N LYS A 407 4.21 16.05 -37.14
CA LYS A 407 5.24 16.11 -38.19
C LYS A 407 4.66 15.86 -39.59
N LYS A 408 3.71 14.90 -39.74
CA LYS A 408 2.98 14.68 -41.02
C LYS A 408 2.12 15.89 -41.41
N LYS A 409 1.44 16.56 -40.45
CA LYS A 409 0.70 17.81 -40.74
C LYS A 409 1.62 18.98 -41.15
N LYS A 410 2.82 19.09 -40.52
CA LYS A 410 3.80 20.13 -40.91
C LYS A 410 4.44 19.83 -42.25
N SER A 411 4.71 18.55 -42.63
CA SER A 411 5.26 18.21 -43.90
C SER A 411 4.23 18.38 -45.02
N SER A 412 2.93 18.06 -44.80
CA SER A 412 1.88 18.30 -45.79
C SER A 412 1.61 19.80 -46.01
N SER A 413 1.75 20.64 -44.96
CA SER A 413 1.63 22.10 -45.11
C SER A 413 2.80 22.77 -45.81
N LEU A 414 4.02 22.18 -45.74
CA LEU A 414 5.19 22.65 -46.46
C LEU A 414 5.17 22.24 -47.93
N ILE A 415 4.65 21.05 -48.27
CA ILE A 415 4.47 20.61 -49.63
C ILE A 415 3.37 21.44 -50.35
N ALA A 416 2.27 21.79 -49.63
CA ALA A 416 1.23 22.64 -50.16
C ALA A 416 1.72 24.10 -50.43
N LYS A 417 2.69 24.61 -49.65
CA LYS A 417 3.31 25.91 -49.91
C LYS A 417 4.36 25.88 -51.04
N PHE A 418 4.93 24.71 -51.34
CA PHE A 418 5.90 24.58 -52.45
C PHE A 418 5.21 24.43 -53.79
N THR A 419 4.02 23.86 -53.86
CA THR A 419 3.25 23.75 -55.10
C THR A 419 2.57 25.05 -55.48
N SER A 420 2.22 25.95 -54.58
CA SER A 420 1.66 27.27 -54.91
C SER A 420 2.71 28.28 -55.35
N PHE A 421 4.00 27.99 -55.23
CA PHE A 421 5.10 28.87 -55.69
C PHE A 421 5.54 28.59 -57.13
N PHE A 422 5.02 27.49 -57.76
CA PHE A 422 5.33 27.13 -59.15
C PHE A 422 4.16 27.34 -60.14
N GLU A 423 3.00 27.88 -59.66
CA GLU A 423 1.85 28.17 -60.51
C GLU A 423 1.72 29.65 -60.92
N ASP A 424 2.59 30.55 -60.41
CA ASP A 424 2.52 32.00 -60.75
C ASP A 424 3.55 32.50 -61.78
N ASP A 425 4.24 31.59 -62.52
CA ASP A 425 5.19 31.98 -63.57
C ASP A 425 4.86 31.34 -64.94
N ILE A 426 3.59 31.39 -65.38
CA ILE A 426 3.24 31.22 -66.78
C ILE A 426 2.01 32.09 -67.07
N ASP A 427 2.28 33.41 -67.43
CA ASP A 427 1.62 34.21 -68.49
C ASP A 427 2.46 35.46 -68.80
#